data_09df4d481ec9a6915a3f4cd61c837fb0
#
_entry.id   09df4d481ec9a6915a3f4cd61c837fb0
#
_cell.length_a   1.000
_cell.length_b   1.000
_cell.length_c   1.000
_cell.angle_alpha   90.00
_cell.angle_beta   90.00
_cell.angle_gamma   90.00
#
_symmetry.space_group_name_H-M   'P 1'
#
loop_
_entity.id
_entity.type
_entity.pdbx_description
1 polymer ?
#
loop_
_entity_poly.entity_id
_entity_poly.type
_entity_poly.pdbx_seq_one_letter_code
_entity_poly.pdbx_strand_id
1 'polypeptide(L)'
;MRVAILESIVMPAGHEVEFDRILINELKRQGHEPVLFVPENFPFKVDYGVDVVYLEGGEVVTYAGASKWKKPFLSILRERRRRNWFTSAAQKIKEHKIDALIIPTGTYRYIKALLDTPLKDSEADVHVIFHGIGKGEMDRFIKQAHRANAYKNLYLDVISLRDDMLRPDLPRVRKILPPVFLPSSGLSGEQQNIAIQSAVSEQGLENVNFSDSKTTNDAANQSVNKPIKLGFFGQFRKEKNIERFIDAFVLLHYDNSVQLVVQGATVKPEDGELFESIIKKYSKYSNIKFIHASLIGKDWDAALMSVDALLLPYGAERYRYHWAAMLFTAIGFYKPVLISPEINPEVLEKYSIGEVLNLDDVNTIAQEISKFVGNLQHHKEIYNQELVDANKDYSHHALIASIINV
;
A
#
# COMPACT_ATOMS: atom_id res chain seq x y z
N MET A 1 -20.23 17.58 -1.18
CA MET A 1 -19.17 18.36 -1.84
C MET A 1 -18.87 17.73 -3.19
N ARG A 2 -18.48 18.55 -4.14
CA ARG A 2 -17.95 18.09 -5.43
C ARG A 2 -16.42 18.10 -5.37
N VAL A 3 -15.79 16.95 -5.47
CA VAL A 3 -14.36 16.79 -5.21
C VAL A 3 -13.64 16.32 -6.47
N ALA A 4 -12.71 17.13 -6.98
CA ALA A 4 -11.88 16.74 -8.12
C ALA A 4 -10.64 15.98 -7.65
N ILE A 5 -10.28 14.91 -8.38
CA ILE A 5 -9.03 14.16 -8.21
C ILE A 5 -8.18 14.42 -9.46
N LEU A 6 -7.04 15.07 -9.31
CA LEU A 6 -6.15 15.37 -10.42
C LEU A 6 -5.05 14.32 -10.52
N GLU A 7 -5.22 13.38 -11.45
CA GLU A 7 -4.21 12.36 -11.72
C GLU A 7 -3.42 12.69 -13.00
N SER A 8 -2.12 12.72 -12.89
CA SER A 8 -1.19 13.01 -13.99
C SER A 8 -0.03 12.01 -14.08
N ILE A 9 -0.07 10.95 -13.26
CA ILE A 9 0.96 9.94 -13.21
C ILE A 9 0.49 8.70 -13.97
N VAL A 10 1.34 8.23 -14.89
CA VAL A 10 1.15 6.98 -15.61
C VAL A 10 2.30 6.05 -15.24
N MET A 11 2.04 5.09 -14.38
CA MET A 11 3.02 4.05 -14.01
C MET A 11 2.63 2.70 -14.61
N PRO A 12 3.58 1.92 -15.13
CA PRO A 12 3.30 0.60 -15.71
C PRO A 12 2.72 -0.40 -14.69
N ALA A 13 3.20 -0.31 -13.46
CA ALA A 13 2.75 -1.12 -12.32
C ALA A 13 2.98 -0.29 -11.05
N GLY A 14 1.92 0.08 -10.37
CA GLY A 14 1.99 0.88 -9.16
C GLY A 14 0.68 0.80 -8.39
N HIS A 15 0.71 1.22 -7.15
CA HIS A 15 -0.47 1.32 -6.29
C HIS A 15 -1.28 2.60 -6.54
N GLU A 16 -0.87 3.45 -7.50
CA GLU A 16 -1.54 4.71 -7.81
C GLU A 16 -2.97 4.48 -8.25
N VAL A 17 -3.19 3.53 -9.18
CA VAL A 17 -4.54 3.17 -9.66
C VAL A 17 -5.43 2.71 -8.51
N GLU A 18 -4.89 1.95 -7.58
CA GLU A 18 -5.64 1.47 -6.43
C GLU A 18 -5.88 2.59 -5.41
N PHE A 19 -4.91 3.49 -5.24
CA PHE A 19 -5.06 4.66 -4.38
C PHE A 19 -6.16 5.61 -4.91
N ASP A 20 -6.20 5.88 -6.22
CA ASP A 20 -7.29 6.64 -6.85
C ASP A 20 -8.64 5.97 -6.65
N ARG A 21 -8.69 4.63 -6.79
CA ARG A 21 -9.92 3.86 -6.56
C ARG A 21 -10.40 3.97 -5.10
N ILE A 22 -9.47 3.93 -4.13
CA ILE A 22 -9.76 4.14 -2.72
C ILE A 22 -10.38 5.53 -2.51
N LEU A 23 -9.76 6.58 -3.03
CA LEU A 23 -10.27 7.95 -2.92
C LEU A 23 -11.67 8.08 -3.52
N ILE A 24 -11.85 7.63 -4.77
CA ILE A 24 -13.11 7.76 -5.49
C ILE A 24 -14.25 6.98 -4.79
N ASN A 25 -14.00 5.73 -4.45
CA ASN A 25 -15.03 4.88 -3.84
C ASN A 25 -15.44 5.40 -2.47
N GLU A 26 -14.48 5.83 -1.67
CA GLU A 26 -14.77 6.32 -0.33
C GLU A 26 -15.44 7.69 -0.35
N LEU A 27 -15.06 8.59 -1.26
CA LEU A 27 -15.76 9.85 -1.48
C LEU A 27 -17.24 9.61 -1.84
N LYS A 28 -17.52 8.68 -2.76
CA LYS A 28 -18.90 8.28 -3.10
C LYS A 28 -19.65 7.73 -1.88
N ARG A 29 -18.98 6.86 -1.10
CA ARG A 29 -19.58 6.25 0.10
C ARG A 29 -19.97 7.29 1.17
N GLN A 30 -19.19 8.38 1.26
CA GLN A 30 -19.45 9.50 2.16
C GLN A 30 -20.43 10.54 1.58
N GLY A 31 -21.02 10.28 0.42
CA GLY A 31 -22.02 11.16 -0.21
C GLY A 31 -21.42 12.36 -0.94
N HIS A 32 -20.13 12.31 -1.28
CA HIS A 32 -19.47 13.30 -2.13
C HIS A 32 -19.59 12.91 -3.61
N GLU A 33 -19.41 13.89 -4.50
CA GLU A 33 -19.41 13.72 -5.95
C GLU A 33 -17.98 13.83 -6.48
N PRO A 34 -17.26 12.70 -6.66
CA PRO A 34 -15.91 12.71 -7.21
C PRO A 34 -15.93 12.92 -8.72
N VAL A 35 -14.99 13.73 -9.22
CA VAL A 35 -14.74 14.01 -10.63
C VAL A 35 -13.26 13.80 -10.91
N LEU A 36 -12.89 13.16 -12.01
CA LEU A 36 -11.50 12.91 -12.35
C LEU A 36 -10.96 13.96 -13.32
N PHE A 37 -9.95 14.70 -12.92
CA PHE A 37 -9.21 15.65 -13.76
C PHE A 37 -7.94 14.97 -14.28
N VAL A 38 -7.78 14.90 -15.60
CA VAL A 38 -6.63 14.25 -16.24
C VAL A 38 -6.10 15.08 -17.41
N PRO A 39 -4.81 14.96 -17.77
CA PRO A 39 -4.27 15.50 -19.00
C PRO A 39 -4.97 14.96 -20.25
N GLU A 40 -4.87 15.70 -21.36
CA GLU A 40 -5.31 15.24 -22.68
C GLU A 40 -4.72 13.87 -23.02
N ASN A 41 -5.51 13.00 -23.65
CA ASN A 41 -5.12 11.65 -24.05
C ASN A 41 -4.54 10.79 -22.88
N PHE A 42 -5.08 10.97 -21.68
CA PHE A 42 -4.66 10.21 -20.52
C PHE A 42 -4.91 8.71 -20.75
N PRO A 43 -3.87 7.85 -20.59
CA PRO A 43 -4.00 6.42 -20.87
C PRO A 43 -4.64 5.70 -19.68
N PHE A 44 -5.96 5.70 -19.61
CA PHE A 44 -6.69 4.98 -18.57
C PHE A 44 -6.39 3.49 -18.59
N LYS A 45 -6.18 2.93 -17.41
CA LYS A 45 -6.02 1.49 -17.20
C LYS A 45 -7.31 0.85 -16.71
N VAL A 46 -8.16 1.64 -16.06
CA VAL A 46 -9.43 1.20 -15.49
C VAL A 46 -10.49 2.28 -15.70
N ASP A 47 -11.74 1.87 -15.75
CA ASP A 47 -12.88 2.78 -15.62
C ASP A 47 -13.17 2.97 -14.12
N TYR A 48 -13.11 4.22 -13.67
CA TYR A 48 -13.43 4.59 -12.28
C TYR A 48 -14.92 4.88 -12.06
N GLY A 49 -15.73 4.90 -13.12
CA GLY A 49 -17.18 5.15 -13.06
C GLY A 49 -17.51 6.55 -12.54
N VAL A 50 -16.74 7.58 -12.92
CA VAL A 50 -16.93 9.00 -12.57
C VAL A 50 -16.75 9.87 -13.80
N ASP A 51 -17.29 11.09 -13.73
CA ASP A 51 -17.07 12.09 -14.77
C ASP A 51 -15.59 12.39 -14.93
N VAL A 52 -15.15 12.51 -16.18
CA VAL A 52 -13.76 12.83 -16.55
C VAL A 52 -13.71 14.20 -17.20
N VAL A 53 -12.86 15.06 -16.69
CA VAL A 53 -12.57 16.39 -17.22
C VAL A 53 -11.13 16.44 -17.71
N TYR A 54 -10.95 16.74 -18.98
CA TYR A 54 -9.63 16.87 -19.59
C TYR A 54 -9.04 18.26 -19.34
N LEU A 55 -7.79 18.25 -18.85
CA LEU A 55 -7.02 19.47 -18.59
C LEU A 55 -6.22 19.86 -19.83
N GLU A 56 -6.34 21.08 -20.24
CA GLU A 56 -5.54 21.64 -21.32
C GLU A 56 -4.06 21.72 -20.93
N GLY A 57 -3.18 21.57 -21.92
CA GLY A 57 -1.73 21.71 -21.69
C GLY A 57 -0.91 20.54 -22.20
N GLY A 58 -1.56 19.63 -22.90
CA GLY A 58 -0.97 18.50 -23.60
C GLY A 58 -0.83 17.23 -22.76
N GLU A 59 -0.39 16.20 -23.41
CA GLU A 59 -0.30 14.82 -22.87
C GLU A 59 0.73 14.63 -21.77
N VAL A 60 0.61 13.53 -21.03
CA VAL A 60 1.59 13.10 -20.04
C VAL A 60 2.95 12.84 -20.68
N VAL A 61 4.01 13.37 -20.07
CA VAL A 61 5.40 13.15 -20.52
C VAL A 61 6.00 11.96 -19.82
N THR A 62 6.37 10.92 -20.57
CA THR A 62 7.04 9.71 -20.05
C THR A 62 8.52 9.73 -20.38
N TYR A 63 9.32 9.03 -19.55
CA TYR A 63 10.76 8.82 -19.79
C TYR A 63 11.03 7.42 -20.36
N ALA A 64 10.00 6.60 -20.58
CA ALA A 64 10.15 5.25 -21.10
C ALA A 64 10.83 5.30 -22.48
N GLY A 65 11.88 4.50 -22.66
CA GLY A 65 12.66 4.46 -23.92
C GLY A 65 13.51 5.70 -24.23
N ALA A 66 13.49 6.73 -23.37
CA ALA A 66 14.26 7.95 -23.63
C ALA A 66 15.77 7.77 -23.35
N SER A 67 16.60 8.18 -24.32
CA SER A 67 18.05 8.24 -24.15
C SER A 67 18.47 9.23 -23.05
N LYS A 68 19.66 9.05 -22.47
CA LYS A 68 20.19 9.94 -21.41
C LYS A 68 20.19 11.42 -21.82
N TRP A 69 20.46 11.73 -23.07
CA TRP A 69 20.50 13.08 -23.62
C TRP A 69 19.13 13.74 -23.75
N LYS A 70 18.06 12.98 -23.99
CA LYS A 70 16.69 13.50 -24.10
C LYS A 70 16.05 13.79 -22.74
N LYS A 71 16.51 13.15 -21.66
CA LYS A 71 15.91 13.28 -20.32
C LYS A 71 15.85 14.71 -19.79
N PRO A 72 16.88 15.58 -19.94
CA PRO A 72 16.77 16.99 -19.50
C PRO A 72 15.64 17.75 -20.21
N PHE A 73 15.53 17.60 -21.53
CA PHE A 73 14.46 18.26 -22.31
C PHE A 73 13.07 17.76 -21.91
N LEU A 74 12.92 16.45 -21.74
CA LEU A 74 11.67 15.87 -21.25
C LEU A 74 11.34 16.36 -19.84
N SER A 75 12.34 16.59 -19.00
CA SER A 75 12.14 17.14 -17.66
C SER A 75 11.58 18.57 -17.71
N ILE A 76 12.13 19.42 -18.56
CA ILE A 76 11.64 20.80 -18.79
C ILE A 76 10.23 20.77 -19.34
N LEU A 77 9.98 19.94 -20.36
CA LEU A 77 8.65 19.79 -20.95
C LEU A 77 7.63 19.32 -19.91
N ARG A 78 7.98 18.35 -19.06
CA ARG A 78 7.13 17.85 -17.98
C ARG A 78 6.77 18.95 -16.98
N GLU A 79 7.74 19.78 -16.57
CA GLU A 79 7.48 20.91 -15.68
C GLU A 79 6.56 21.95 -16.32
N ARG A 80 6.77 22.26 -17.62
CA ARG A 80 5.89 23.17 -18.36
C ARG A 80 4.46 22.64 -18.44
N ARG A 81 4.28 21.37 -18.83
CA ARG A 81 2.96 20.73 -18.93
C ARG A 81 2.25 20.70 -17.58
N ARG A 82 2.94 20.38 -16.50
CA ARG A 82 2.36 20.41 -15.15
C ARG A 82 1.80 21.80 -14.79
N ARG A 83 2.53 22.88 -15.10
CA ARG A 83 2.01 24.24 -14.89
C ARG A 83 0.78 24.51 -15.75
N ASN A 84 0.78 24.08 -17.00
CA ASN A 84 -0.38 24.23 -17.87
C ASN A 84 -1.60 23.50 -17.30
N TRP A 85 -1.43 22.24 -16.87
CA TRP A 85 -2.51 21.48 -16.24
C TRP A 85 -3.04 22.15 -14.98
N PHE A 86 -2.17 22.69 -14.12
CA PHE A 86 -2.61 23.44 -12.94
C PHE A 86 -3.31 24.75 -13.28
N THR A 87 -2.91 25.42 -14.33
CA THR A 87 -3.62 26.61 -14.85
C THR A 87 -5.00 26.23 -15.38
N SER A 88 -5.09 25.15 -16.16
CA SER A 88 -6.37 24.63 -16.63
C SER A 88 -7.25 24.14 -15.46
N ALA A 89 -6.68 23.44 -14.47
CA ALA A 89 -7.41 23.00 -13.30
C ALA A 89 -8.02 24.17 -12.51
N ALA A 90 -7.30 25.30 -12.35
CA ALA A 90 -7.83 26.49 -11.70
C ALA A 90 -9.07 27.06 -12.40
N GLN A 91 -9.12 26.96 -13.74
CA GLN A 91 -10.28 27.34 -14.54
C GLN A 91 -11.41 26.32 -14.41
N LYS A 92 -11.09 25.00 -14.53
CA LYS A 92 -12.06 23.90 -14.43
C LYS A 92 -12.72 23.81 -13.06
N ILE A 93 -12.02 24.14 -11.98
CA ILE A 93 -12.58 24.26 -10.63
C ILE A 93 -13.78 25.20 -10.61
N LYS A 94 -13.66 26.39 -11.22
CA LYS A 94 -14.76 27.36 -11.30
C LYS A 94 -15.89 26.90 -12.23
N GLU A 95 -15.54 26.38 -13.44
CA GLU A 95 -16.50 25.87 -14.41
C GLU A 95 -17.36 24.74 -13.87
N HIS A 96 -16.76 23.81 -13.14
CA HIS A 96 -17.41 22.63 -12.60
C HIS A 96 -17.86 22.77 -11.14
N LYS A 97 -17.67 23.95 -10.51
CA LYS A 97 -18.05 24.23 -9.11
C LYS A 97 -17.45 23.19 -8.16
N ILE A 98 -16.15 23.00 -8.24
CA ILE A 98 -15.40 22.07 -7.40
C ILE A 98 -15.16 22.71 -6.03
N ASP A 99 -15.50 21.99 -4.96
CA ASP A 99 -15.30 22.43 -3.58
C ASP A 99 -13.88 22.11 -3.07
N ALA A 100 -13.32 20.96 -3.51
CA ALA A 100 -11.97 20.54 -3.16
C ALA A 100 -11.26 19.85 -4.33
N LEU A 101 -9.95 20.05 -4.45
CA LEU A 101 -9.08 19.38 -5.41
C LEU A 101 -8.06 18.52 -4.68
N ILE A 102 -8.03 17.23 -4.95
CA ILE A 102 -7.03 16.29 -4.43
C ILE A 102 -6.03 15.95 -5.53
N ILE A 103 -4.74 16.15 -5.28
CA ILE A 103 -3.63 15.71 -6.12
C ILE A 103 -3.01 14.48 -5.41
N PRO A 104 -3.34 13.25 -5.83
CA PRO A 104 -3.09 12.04 -5.03
C PRO A 104 -1.61 11.67 -4.90
N THR A 105 -0.74 12.16 -5.81
CA THR A 105 0.68 11.84 -5.80
C THR A 105 1.53 13.09 -6.06
N GLY A 106 1.94 13.73 -4.99
CA GLY A 106 2.73 14.96 -5.00
C GLY A 106 4.23 14.75 -4.79
N THR A 107 5.02 15.71 -5.26
CA THR A 107 6.42 15.89 -4.91
C THR A 107 6.67 17.38 -4.68
N TYR A 108 7.83 17.76 -4.11
CA TYR A 108 8.19 19.17 -3.95
C TYR A 108 8.09 19.97 -5.27
N ARG A 109 8.23 19.32 -6.43
CA ARG A 109 8.08 19.94 -7.75
C ARG A 109 6.62 20.29 -8.07
N TYR A 110 5.67 19.50 -7.55
CA TYR A 110 4.24 19.81 -7.67
C TYR A 110 3.91 21.08 -6.91
N ILE A 111 4.38 21.22 -5.65
CA ILE A 111 4.19 22.45 -4.88
C ILE A 111 4.76 23.65 -5.65
N LYS A 112 6.00 23.53 -6.14
CA LYS A 112 6.63 24.59 -6.92
C LYS A 112 5.81 24.99 -8.15
N ALA A 113 5.36 24.01 -8.94
CA ALA A 113 4.56 24.28 -10.13
C ALA A 113 3.22 24.90 -9.78
N LEU A 114 2.54 24.43 -8.73
CA LEU A 114 1.27 24.94 -8.25
C LEU A 114 1.40 26.41 -7.83
N LEU A 115 2.42 26.75 -7.04
CA LEU A 115 2.69 28.11 -6.58
C LEU A 115 3.06 29.09 -7.68
N ASP A 116 3.44 28.60 -8.87
CA ASP A 116 3.73 29.41 -10.06
C ASP A 116 2.50 29.56 -10.98
N THR A 117 1.30 29.13 -10.56
CA THR A 117 0.05 29.15 -11.34
C THR A 117 -1.12 29.78 -10.57
N PRO A 118 -2.23 30.15 -11.23
CA PRO A 118 -3.43 30.65 -10.55
C PRO A 118 -4.08 29.67 -9.55
N LEU A 119 -3.74 28.38 -9.64
CA LEU A 119 -4.29 27.36 -8.72
C LEU A 119 -3.98 27.65 -7.25
N LYS A 120 -2.86 28.35 -6.94
CA LYS A 120 -2.51 28.77 -5.57
C LYS A 120 -3.55 29.69 -4.93
N ASP A 121 -4.30 30.43 -5.74
CA ASP A 121 -5.31 31.38 -5.31
C ASP A 121 -6.74 30.81 -5.47
N SER A 122 -6.87 29.49 -5.56
CA SER A 122 -8.16 28.79 -5.67
C SER A 122 -9.04 29.07 -4.44
N GLU A 123 -10.34 29.22 -4.68
CA GLU A 123 -11.34 29.25 -3.62
C GLU A 123 -11.65 27.85 -3.07
N ALA A 124 -11.47 26.82 -3.90
CA ALA A 124 -11.54 25.43 -3.47
C ALA A 124 -10.31 25.04 -2.63
N ASP A 125 -10.49 24.14 -1.70
CA ASP A 125 -9.38 23.55 -0.95
C ASP A 125 -8.53 22.68 -1.88
N VAL A 126 -7.21 22.87 -1.86
CA VAL A 126 -6.26 22.14 -2.70
C VAL A 126 -5.35 21.27 -1.82
N HIS A 127 -5.50 19.97 -1.96
CA HIS A 127 -4.77 18.96 -1.21
C HIS A 127 -3.70 18.30 -2.07
N VAL A 128 -2.44 18.40 -1.69
CA VAL A 128 -1.34 17.69 -2.38
C VAL A 128 -0.86 16.59 -1.47
N ILE A 129 -1.12 15.33 -1.86
CA ILE A 129 -0.77 14.16 -1.06
C ILE A 129 0.64 13.68 -1.39
N PHE A 130 1.47 13.48 -0.36
CA PHE A 130 2.82 12.96 -0.45
C PHE A 130 2.85 11.54 0.15
N HIS A 131 3.28 10.57 -0.63
CA HIS A 131 3.43 9.18 -0.17
C HIS A 131 4.71 8.95 0.69
N GLY A 132 5.08 9.95 1.47
CA GLY A 132 6.31 10.06 2.23
C GLY A 132 7.29 11.04 1.59
N ILE A 133 8.27 11.49 2.39
CA ILE A 133 9.32 12.41 1.93
C ILE A 133 10.67 11.83 2.33
N GLY A 134 11.43 11.42 1.31
CA GLY A 134 12.76 10.86 1.52
C GLY A 134 13.75 11.90 2.06
N LYS A 135 14.72 11.45 2.85
CA LYS A 135 15.75 12.29 3.47
C LYS A 135 16.42 13.26 2.48
N GLY A 136 16.71 12.81 1.25
CA GLY A 136 17.35 13.64 0.21
C GLY A 136 16.43 14.69 -0.43
N GLU A 137 15.13 14.67 -0.17
CA GLU A 137 14.14 15.63 -0.69
C GLU A 137 13.61 16.59 0.38
N MET A 138 13.88 16.32 1.64
CA MET A 138 13.34 17.04 2.79
C MET A 138 13.57 18.56 2.72
N ASP A 139 14.81 19.00 2.49
CA ASP A 139 15.14 20.44 2.43
C ASP A 139 14.38 21.15 1.30
N ARG A 140 14.23 20.45 0.16
CA ARG A 140 13.50 20.99 -0.98
C ARG A 140 12.00 21.06 -0.70
N PHE A 141 11.46 20.07 -0.01
CA PHE A 141 10.07 20.06 0.44
C PHE A 141 9.83 21.22 1.42
N ILE A 142 10.62 21.34 2.50
CA ILE A 142 10.51 22.39 3.49
C ILE A 142 10.54 23.78 2.85
N LYS A 143 11.48 24.00 1.92
CA LYS A 143 11.55 25.28 1.18
C LYS A 143 10.26 25.62 0.45
N GLN A 144 9.60 24.64 -0.19
CA GLN A 144 8.33 24.89 -0.86
C GLN A 144 7.16 24.98 0.12
N ALA A 145 7.17 24.22 1.20
CA ALA A 145 6.16 24.27 2.25
C ALA A 145 6.11 25.66 2.91
N HIS A 146 7.26 26.29 3.19
CA HIS A 146 7.28 27.68 3.67
C HIS A 146 6.62 28.66 2.68
N ARG A 147 6.81 28.48 1.38
CA ARG A 147 6.13 29.31 0.37
C ARG A 147 4.62 29.08 0.36
N ALA A 148 4.20 27.83 0.63
CA ALA A 148 2.79 27.45 0.68
C ALA A 148 2.03 28.07 1.87
N ASN A 149 2.74 28.46 2.94
CA ASN A 149 2.12 29.07 4.12
C ASN A 149 1.30 30.34 3.82
N ALA A 150 1.62 31.04 2.73
CA ALA A 150 0.90 32.25 2.30
C ALA A 150 -0.51 31.95 1.78
N TYR A 151 -0.86 30.70 1.49
CA TYR A 151 -2.11 30.31 0.82
C TYR A 151 -2.98 29.46 1.74
N LYS A 152 -4.11 30.03 2.20
CA LYS A 152 -4.96 29.42 3.25
C LYS A 152 -5.67 28.14 2.81
N ASN A 153 -5.98 28.00 1.51
CA ASN A 153 -6.70 26.84 0.97
C ASN A 153 -5.75 25.81 0.33
N LEU A 154 -4.44 25.88 0.63
CA LEU A 154 -3.46 24.89 0.15
C LEU A 154 -2.96 24.03 1.31
N TYR A 155 -3.13 22.72 1.18
CA TYR A 155 -2.74 21.73 2.18
C TYR A 155 -1.71 20.77 1.57
N LEU A 156 -0.69 20.44 2.35
CA LEU A 156 0.37 19.50 2.00
C LEU A 156 0.22 18.27 2.90
N ASP A 157 -0.51 17.28 2.41
CA ASP A 157 -0.88 16.11 3.17
C ASP A 157 0.18 15.03 3.03
N VAL A 158 0.93 14.78 4.09
CA VAL A 158 2.01 13.78 4.09
C VAL A 158 1.51 12.50 4.72
N ILE A 159 1.46 11.41 3.93
CA ILE A 159 1.22 10.08 4.47
C ILE A 159 2.44 9.69 5.30
N SER A 160 2.28 9.68 6.61
CA SER A 160 3.34 9.35 7.56
C SER A 160 2.75 8.82 8.85
N LEU A 161 3.49 7.93 9.50
CA LEU A 161 3.22 7.48 10.87
C LEU A 161 3.99 8.31 11.90
N ARG A 162 4.98 9.07 11.44
CA ARG A 162 5.89 9.88 12.25
C ARG A 162 5.38 11.30 12.40
N ASP A 163 5.66 11.91 13.56
CA ASP A 163 5.28 13.29 13.85
C ASP A 163 6.39 14.32 13.54
N ASP A 164 7.57 13.87 13.12
CA ASP A 164 8.71 14.72 12.79
C ASP A 164 8.47 15.68 11.60
N MET A 165 7.40 15.44 10.83
CA MET A 165 6.93 16.32 9.76
C MET A 165 6.05 17.46 10.25
N LEU A 166 5.47 17.36 11.46
CA LEU A 166 4.60 18.35 12.03
C LEU A 166 5.44 19.44 12.71
N ARG A 167 5.54 20.58 12.05
CA ARG A 167 6.35 21.72 12.52
C ARG A 167 5.49 22.97 12.66
N PRO A 168 5.63 23.74 13.76
CA PRO A 168 4.86 24.96 13.95
C PRO A 168 5.07 26.02 12.86
N ASP A 169 6.25 26.01 12.22
CA ASP A 169 6.59 26.92 11.12
C ASP A 169 6.05 26.47 9.74
N LEU A 170 5.39 25.31 9.68
CA LEU A 170 4.79 24.75 8.48
C LEU A 170 3.29 24.43 8.67
N PRO A 171 2.43 25.42 8.94
CA PRO A 171 1.02 25.19 9.30
C PRO A 171 0.18 24.59 8.18
N ARG A 172 0.70 24.52 6.95
CA ARG A 172 0.04 23.90 5.80
C ARG A 172 0.42 22.43 5.59
N VAL A 173 1.44 21.95 6.32
CA VAL A 173 1.83 20.54 6.31
C VAL A 173 0.98 19.80 7.34
N ARG A 174 0.30 18.75 6.88
CA ARG A 174 -0.54 17.90 7.73
C ARG A 174 -0.06 16.45 7.61
N LYS A 175 -0.17 15.72 8.68
CA LYS A 175 0.01 14.26 8.69
C LYS A 175 -1.33 13.60 8.41
N ILE A 176 -1.35 12.70 7.44
CA ILE A 176 -2.46 11.79 7.20
C ILE A 176 -1.98 10.35 7.31
N LEU A 177 -2.87 9.44 7.70
CA LEU A 177 -2.53 8.03 7.84
C LEU A 177 -2.63 7.30 6.50
N PRO A 178 -1.77 6.30 6.26
CA PRO A 178 -1.87 5.46 5.07
C PRO A 178 -3.15 4.62 5.10
N PRO A 179 -3.81 4.39 3.96
CA PRO A 179 -4.96 3.50 3.89
C PRO A 179 -4.56 2.03 3.83
N VAL A 180 -5.42 1.16 4.32
CA VAL A 180 -5.35 -0.27 4.06
C VAL A 180 -5.72 -0.59 2.61
N PHE A 181 -5.16 -1.68 2.07
CA PHE A 181 -5.58 -2.25 0.79
C PHE A 181 -6.47 -3.47 1.06
N LEU A 182 -7.71 -3.40 0.60
CA LEU A 182 -8.71 -4.44 0.79
C LEU A 182 -8.77 -5.38 -0.42
N PRO A 183 -9.28 -6.62 -0.26
CA PRO A 183 -9.54 -7.49 -1.39
C PRO A 183 -10.42 -6.83 -2.46
N SER A 184 -10.10 -7.05 -3.75
CA SER A 184 -10.80 -6.44 -4.91
C SER A 184 -12.28 -6.82 -4.99
N SER A 185 -12.66 -7.95 -4.44
CA SER A 185 -14.05 -8.44 -4.41
C SER A 185 -14.96 -7.68 -3.46
N GLY A 186 -14.48 -6.56 -2.89
CA GLY A 186 -15.22 -5.72 -1.98
C GLY A 186 -15.99 -6.58 -0.99
N LEU A 187 -15.39 -7.00 0.11
CA LEU A 187 -16.14 -7.66 1.16
C LEU A 187 -17.25 -6.71 1.59
N SER A 188 -18.50 -7.03 1.27
CA SER A 188 -19.65 -6.39 1.92
C SER A 188 -19.45 -6.51 3.44
N GLY A 189 -20.00 -5.57 4.23
CA GLY A 189 -19.83 -5.62 5.69
C GLY A 189 -20.19 -6.98 6.31
N GLU A 190 -21.10 -7.74 5.67
CA GLU A 190 -21.41 -9.13 6.02
C GLU A 190 -20.25 -10.10 5.71
N GLN A 191 -19.54 -9.92 4.61
CA GLN A 191 -18.38 -10.76 4.26
C GLN A 191 -17.12 -10.40 5.06
N GLN A 192 -16.98 -9.15 5.50
CA GLN A 192 -15.98 -8.79 6.52
C GLN A 192 -16.29 -9.48 7.84
N ASN A 193 -17.54 -9.50 8.27
CA ASN A 193 -17.97 -10.25 9.44
C ASN A 193 -17.80 -11.77 9.26
N ILE A 194 -18.02 -12.32 8.08
CA ILE A 194 -17.78 -13.73 7.76
C ILE A 194 -16.27 -14.04 7.70
N ALA A 195 -15.43 -13.18 7.16
CA ALA A 195 -13.97 -13.35 7.18
C ALA A 195 -13.41 -13.24 8.62
N ILE A 196 -13.97 -12.33 9.43
CA ILE A 196 -13.67 -12.22 10.86
C ILE A 196 -14.26 -13.42 11.62
N GLN A 197 -15.50 -13.82 11.34
CA GLN A 197 -16.15 -14.97 11.97
C GLN A 197 -15.59 -16.32 11.49
N SER A 198 -15.16 -16.49 10.24
CA SER A 198 -14.48 -17.70 9.81
C SER A 198 -13.06 -17.80 10.39
N ALA A 199 -12.39 -16.68 10.64
CA ALA A 199 -11.16 -16.65 11.42
C ALA A 199 -11.41 -16.97 12.91
N VAL A 200 -12.61 -16.67 13.43
CA VAL A 200 -13.04 -16.91 14.82
C VAL A 200 -13.78 -18.24 14.99
N SER A 201 -14.54 -18.73 13.98
CA SER A 201 -15.44 -19.89 14.09
C SER A 201 -14.85 -21.24 13.67
N GLU A 202 -13.60 -21.30 13.20
CA GLU A 202 -12.89 -22.59 13.14
C GLU A 202 -12.37 -23.06 14.52
N GLN A 203 -12.69 -22.33 15.60
CA GLN A 203 -12.40 -22.73 16.97
C GLN A 203 -13.64 -22.58 17.86
N GLY A 204 -14.38 -23.67 17.98
CA GLY A 204 -15.27 -23.87 19.12
C GLY A 204 -16.73 -23.46 18.94
N LEU A 205 -17.52 -24.38 18.49
CA LEU A 205 -18.89 -24.62 18.97
C LEU A 205 -19.24 -26.11 18.79
N GLU A 206 -18.66 -26.94 19.63
CA GLU A 206 -19.41 -28.09 20.13
C GLU A 206 -20.31 -27.57 21.23
N ASN A 207 -21.57 -27.33 20.93
CA ASN A 207 -22.74 -27.48 21.78
C ASN A 207 -23.96 -26.83 21.16
N VAL A 208 -24.61 -27.49 20.21
CA VAL A 208 -26.09 -27.46 20.08
C VAL A 208 -26.53 -28.87 19.73
N ASN A 209 -27.19 -29.51 20.70
CA ASN A 209 -27.88 -30.74 20.53
C ASN A 209 -28.94 -30.71 19.43
N PHE A 210 -28.85 -31.59 18.43
CA PHE A 210 -30.00 -32.14 17.77
C PHE A 210 -29.88 -33.67 17.74
N SER A 211 -30.89 -34.30 18.32
CA SER A 211 -31.12 -35.73 18.50
C SER A 211 -31.24 -36.48 17.18
N ASP A 212 -30.74 -37.72 17.22
CA ASP A 212 -31.12 -38.91 16.46
C ASP A 212 -30.66 -39.07 15.01
N SER A 213 -29.53 -39.77 14.85
CA SER A 213 -29.57 -41.09 14.16
C SER A 213 -28.22 -41.78 14.29
N LYS A 214 -28.29 -43.04 14.79
CA LYS A 214 -27.20 -44.00 14.88
C LYS A 214 -26.64 -44.29 13.48
N THR A 215 -25.28 -44.18 13.32
CA THR A 215 -24.48 -45.22 12.62
C THR A 215 -23.00 -44.99 12.86
N THR A 216 -22.39 -46.00 13.45
CA THR A 216 -21.00 -46.51 13.38
C THR A 216 -19.83 -45.56 13.54
N ASN A 217 -19.15 -45.72 14.72
CA ASN A 217 -17.76 -45.41 14.99
C ASN A 217 -16.84 -45.96 13.91
N ASP A 218 -15.97 -45.10 13.36
CA ASP A 218 -14.56 -45.34 13.04
C ASP A 218 -14.04 -44.13 12.23
N ALA A 219 -13.83 -42.99 12.88
CA ALA A 219 -13.03 -41.88 12.32
C ALA A 219 -12.51 -40.98 13.45
N ALA A 220 -11.92 -41.58 14.47
CA ALA A 220 -11.13 -40.86 15.45
C ALA A 220 -9.66 -40.83 14.97
N ASN A 221 -9.08 -39.63 14.91
CA ASN A 221 -7.66 -39.30 14.73
C ASN A 221 -7.07 -39.32 13.32
N GLN A 222 -7.40 -38.27 12.54
CA GLN A 222 -6.44 -37.61 11.67
C GLN A 222 -6.86 -36.15 11.51
N SER A 223 -6.65 -35.31 12.50
CA SER A 223 -6.48 -33.87 12.26
C SER A 223 -5.13 -33.72 11.53
N VAL A 224 -5.14 -33.83 10.21
CA VAL A 224 -4.00 -33.44 9.38
C VAL A 224 -3.77 -31.94 9.66
N ASN A 225 -2.78 -31.63 10.51
CA ASN A 225 -2.40 -30.26 10.80
C ASN A 225 -2.11 -29.55 9.46
N LYS A 226 -2.99 -28.63 9.08
CA LYS A 226 -2.82 -27.82 7.88
C LYS A 226 -1.47 -27.09 7.97
N PRO A 227 -0.63 -27.13 6.91
CA PRO A 227 0.67 -26.48 6.97
C PRO A 227 0.52 -24.97 7.15
N ILE A 228 1.36 -24.38 8.01
CA ILE A 228 1.50 -22.92 8.14
C ILE A 228 2.17 -22.38 6.88
N LYS A 229 1.58 -21.38 6.26
CA LYS A 229 2.10 -20.79 5.03
C LYS A 229 2.52 -19.33 5.26
N LEU A 230 3.81 -19.09 5.09
CA LEU A 230 4.39 -17.74 5.12
C LEU A 230 4.49 -17.20 3.69
N GLY A 231 4.14 -15.93 3.46
CA GLY A 231 4.09 -15.34 2.13
C GLY A 231 4.94 -14.08 1.97
N PHE A 232 5.79 -14.05 0.95
CA PHE A 232 6.44 -12.85 0.47
C PHE A 232 5.84 -12.47 -0.88
N PHE A 233 5.35 -11.22 -1.01
CA PHE A 233 4.65 -10.77 -2.21
C PHE A 233 5.06 -9.36 -2.66
N GLY A 234 4.85 -9.08 -3.95
CA GLY A 234 4.98 -7.79 -4.57
C GLY A 234 6.17 -7.66 -5.50
N GLN A 235 6.57 -6.44 -5.84
CA GLN A 235 7.69 -6.20 -6.71
C GLN A 235 8.99 -6.72 -6.09
N PHE A 236 9.69 -7.61 -6.81
CA PHE A 236 11.01 -8.07 -6.41
C PHE A 236 12.04 -6.96 -6.56
N ARG A 237 12.89 -6.80 -5.55
CA ARG A 237 14.06 -5.92 -5.53
C ARG A 237 15.07 -6.49 -4.55
N LYS A 238 16.36 -6.37 -4.87
CA LYS A 238 17.44 -6.90 -4.05
C LYS A 238 17.40 -6.41 -2.59
N GLU A 239 17.06 -5.13 -2.36
CA GLU A 239 16.96 -4.56 -1.02
C GLU A 239 15.85 -5.14 -0.14
N LYS A 240 14.99 -5.98 -0.69
CA LYS A 240 13.98 -6.71 0.07
C LYS A 240 14.51 -7.98 0.76
N ASN A 241 15.79 -8.31 0.61
CA ASN A 241 16.53 -9.36 1.33
C ASN A 241 15.89 -10.75 1.32
N ILE A 242 15.04 -11.06 0.34
CA ILE A 242 14.29 -12.33 0.31
C ILE A 242 15.23 -13.54 0.20
N GLU A 243 16.35 -13.43 -0.51
CA GLU A 243 17.31 -14.53 -0.62
C GLU A 243 17.89 -14.88 0.76
N ARG A 244 18.31 -13.86 1.53
CA ARG A 244 18.83 -14.06 2.90
C ARG A 244 17.79 -14.64 3.84
N PHE A 245 16.53 -14.27 3.68
CA PHE A 245 15.41 -14.85 4.41
C PHE A 245 15.22 -16.33 4.05
N ILE A 246 15.32 -16.70 2.77
CA ILE A 246 15.22 -18.09 2.32
C ILE A 246 16.40 -18.91 2.86
N ASP A 247 17.63 -18.38 2.87
CA ASP A 247 18.78 -19.05 3.48
C ASP A 247 18.50 -19.40 4.95
N ALA A 248 17.93 -18.48 5.72
CA ALA A 248 17.56 -18.71 7.11
C ALA A 248 16.40 -19.72 7.27
N PHE A 249 15.39 -19.63 6.41
CA PHE A 249 14.26 -20.55 6.40
C PHE A 249 14.71 -21.99 6.15
N VAL A 250 15.66 -22.18 5.23
CA VAL A 250 16.23 -23.51 4.90
C VAL A 250 16.99 -24.11 6.09
N LEU A 251 17.67 -23.31 6.92
CA LEU A 251 18.38 -23.80 8.12
C LEU A 251 17.46 -24.43 9.15
N LEU A 252 16.18 -24.09 9.14
CA LEU A 252 15.19 -24.61 10.08
C LEU A 252 14.73 -26.04 9.75
N HIS A 253 15.11 -26.55 8.59
CA HIS A 253 14.78 -27.90 8.13
C HIS A 253 13.29 -28.26 8.32
N TYR A 254 12.40 -27.27 8.16
CA TYR A 254 10.97 -27.54 8.17
C TYR A 254 10.63 -28.57 7.09
N ASP A 255 9.86 -29.57 7.51
CA ASP A 255 9.18 -30.45 6.58
C ASP A 255 8.03 -29.70 5.88
N ASN A 256 7.02 -30.40 5.40
CA ASN A 256 5.85 -29.73 4.82
C ASN A 256 4.92 -29.09 5.85
N SER A 257 5.22 -29.09 7.15
CA SER A 257 4.42 -28.43 8.18
C SER A 257 4.49 -26.89 8.11
N VAL A 258 5.58 -26.36 7.58
CA VAL A 258 5.73 -24.93 7.29
C VAL A 258 6.15 -24.75 5.82
N GLN A 259 5.39 -23.93 5.10
CA GLN A 259 5.63 -23.65 3.70
C GLN A 259 5.93 -22.16 3.48
N LEU A 260 6.80 -21.88 2.52
CA LEU A 260 7.13 -20.51 2.11
C LEU A 260 6.64 -20.28 0.68
N VAL A 261 5.83 -19.24 0.48
CA VAL A 261 5.38 -18.79 -0.85
C VAL A 261 6.10 -17.49 -1.18
N VAL A 262 6.87 -17.48 -2.27
CA VAL A 262 7.64 -16.32 -2.71
C VAL A 262 7.15 -15.87 -4.07
N GLN A 263 6.40 -14.77 -4.12
CA GLN A 263 5.98 -14.16 -5.37
C GLN A 263 6.81 -12.91 -5.64
N GLY A 264 7.34 -12.76 -6.85
CA GLY A 264 8.10 -11.61 -7.29
C GLY A 264 7.65 -11.13 -8.67
N ALA A 265 7.19 -9.88 -8.76
CA ALA A 265 7.06 -9.18 -10.03
C ALA A 265 8.35 -8.42 -10.33
N THR A 266 8.91 -8.56 -11.52
CA THR A 266 10.14 -7.87 -11.92
C THR A 266 9.87 -6.87 -13.03
N VAL A 267 10.46 -5.69 -12.94
CA VAL A 267 10.32 -4.61 -13.94
C VAL A 267 11.59 -4.44 -14.76
N LYS A 268 12.75 -4.64 -14.11
CA LYS A 268 14.04 -4.52 -14.76
C LYS A 268 14.58 -5.91 -15.12
N PRO A 269 15.25 -6.06 -16.29
CA PRO A 269 15.83 -7.34 -16.68
C PRO A 269 16.77 -7.93 -15.62
N GLU A 270 17.64 -7.08 -15.03
CA GLU A 270 18.58 -7.51 -13.99
C GLU A 270 17.91 -8.06 -12.72
N ASP A 271 16.77 -7.49 -12.33
CA ASP A 271 15.97 -8.03 -11.22
C ASP A 271 15.35 -9.39 -11.59
N GLY A 272 14.94 -9.55 -12.86
CA GLY A 272 14.42 -10.81 -13.40
C GLY A 272 15.46 -11.93 -13.37
N GLU A 273 16.65 -11.67 -13.91
CA GLU A 273 17.76 -12.63 -13.91
C GLU A 273 18.15 -13.04 -12.47
N LEU A 274 18.22 -12.07 -11.55
CA LEU A 274 18.51 -12.36 -10.15
C LEU A 274 17.42 -13.24 -9.53
N PHE A 275 16.15 -12.94 -9.76
CA PHE A 275 15.04 -13.71 -9.19
C PHE A 275 15.02 -15.16 -9.74
N GLU A 276 15.26 -15.36 -11.04
CA GLU A 276 15.40 -16.69 -11.65
C GLU A 276 16.58 -17.48 -11.05
N SER A 277 17.69 -16.81 -10.75
CA SER A 277 18.84 -17.46 -10.08
C SER A 277 18.48 -17.95 -8.67
N ILE A 278 17.68 -17.17 -7.94
CA ILE A 278 17.17 -17.55 -6.61
C ILE A 278 16.23 -18.76 -6.76
N ILE A 279 15.28 -18.73 -7.70
CA ILE A 279 14.38 -19.86 -7.96
C ILE A 279 15.19 -21.13 -8.21
N LYS A 280 16.18 -21.08 -9.10
CA LYS A 280 17.04 -22.21 -9.43
C LYS A 280 17.81 -22.74 -8.21
N LYS A 281 18.38 -21.84 -7.38
CA LYS A 281 19.14 -22.20 -6.18
C LYS A 281 18.32 -23.01 -5.18
N TYR A 282 17.04 -22.64 -5.01
CA TYR A 282 16.18 -23.25 -4.00
C TYR A 282 15.10 -24.21 -4.52
N SER A 283 15.09 -24.52 -5.82
CA SER A 283 14.11 -25.41 -6.47
C SER A 283 14.05 -26.84 -5.89
N LYS A 284 15.09 -27.26 -5.19
CA LYS A 284 15.16 -28.59 -4.53
C LYS A 284 14.33 -28.69 -3.24
N TYR A 285 13.86 -27.58 -2.68
CA TYR A 285 13.08 -27.56 -1.45
C TYR A 285 11.59 -27.57 -1.75
N SER A 286 10.92 -28.71 -1.47
CA SER A 286 9.50 -28.91 -1.79
C SER A 286 8.55 -28.02 -1.01
N ASN A 287 8.98 -27.51 0.14
CA ASN A 287 8.21 -26.60 0.99
C ASN A 287 8.40 -25.11 0.64
N ILE A 288 9.10 -24.80 -0.47
CA ILE A 288 9.23 -23.43 -0.99
C ILE A 288 8.58 -23.35 -2.39
N LYS A 289 7.54 -22.52 -2.52
CA LYS A 289 6.85 -22.27 -3.77
C LYS A 289 7.21 -20.90 -4.32
N PHE A 290 7.67 -20.84 -5.57
CA PHE A 290 7.96 -19.58 -6.28
C PHE A 290 6.89 -19.24 -7.30
N ILE A 291 6.59 -17.96 -7.45
CA ILE A 291 5.69 -17.38 -8.45
C ILE A 291 6.39 -16.18 -9.09
N HIS A 292 6.96 -16.33 -10.28
CA HIS A 292 7.57 -15.24 -11.03
C HIS A 292 6.54 -14.64 -11.98
N ALA A 293 5.67 -13.82 -11.45
CA ALA A 293 4.60 -13.17 -12.21
C ALA A 293 4.12 -11.89 -11.51
N SER A 294 3.59 -10.95 -12.28
CA SER A 294 2.83 -9.83 -11.77
C SER A 294 1.39 -10.28 -11.54
N LEU A 295 0.99 -10.43 -10.29
CA LEU A 295 -0.38 -10.79 -9.90
C LEU A 295 -1.21 -9.51 -9.74
N ILE A 296 -2.43 -9.52 -10.25
CA ILE A 296 -3.39 -8.40 -10.15
C ILE A 296 -4.81 -8.93 -9.88
N GLY A 297 -5.66 -8.09 -9.29
CA GLY A 297 -7.06 -8.39 -9.05
C GLY A 297 -7.26 -9.70 -8.27
N LYS A 298 -8.12 -10.58 -8.77
CA LYS A 298 -8.49 -11.84 -8.09
C LYS A 298 -7.31 -12.79 -7.86
N ASP A 299 -6.32 -12.82 -8.76
CA ASP A 299 -5.14 -13.68 -8.58
C ASP A 299 -4.24 -13.17 -7.46
N TRP A 300 -4.12 -11.85 -7.33
CA TRP A 300 -3.44 -11.20 -6.22
C TRP A 300 -4.13 -11.49 -4.90
N ASP A 301 -5.46 -11.30 -4.84
CA ASP A 301 -6.25 -11.59 -3.65
C ASP A 301 -6.15 -13.05 -3.23
N ALA A 302 -6.31 -13.98 -4.18
CA ALA A 302 -6.19 -15.41 -3.92
C ALA A 302 -4.82 -15.80 -3.38
N ALA A 303 -3.74 -15.20 -3.90
CA ALA A 303 -2.39 -15.44 -3.42
C ALA A 303 -2.20 -14.97 -1.98
N LEU A 304 -2.65 -13.75 -1.64
CA LEU A 304 -2.59 -13.21 -0.27
C LEU A 304 -3.46 -14.01 0.71
N MET A 305 -4.66 -14.42 0.28
CA MET A 305 -5.55 -15.23 1.12
C MET A 305 -5.04 -16.66 1.33
N SER A 306 -4.19 -17.18 0.45
CA SER A 306 -3.64 -18.53 0.55
C SER A 306 -2.58 -18.72 1.63
N VAL A 307 -2.10 -17.64 2.26
CA VAL A 307 -1.06 -17.69 3.30
C VAL A 307 -1.59 -17.24 4.66
N ASP A 308 -0.93 -17.67 5.73
CA ASP A 308 -1.32 -17.38 7.10
C ASP A 308 -0.68 -16.11 7.65
N ALA A 309 0.49 -15.73 7.14
CA ALA A 309 1.21 -14.51 7.53
C ALA A 309 2.02 -13.93 6.35
N LEU A 310 2.33 -12.62 6.42
CA LEU A 310 3.14 -11.94 5.42
C LEU A 310 4.54 -11.58 5.93
N LEU A 311 5.51 -11.65 5.03
CA LEU A 311 6.92 -11.42 5.29
C LEU A 311 7.39 -10.14 4.60
N LEU A 312 7.98 -9.23 5.37
CA LEU A 312 8.51 -7.97 4.88
C LEU A 312 9.96 -7.76 5.35
N PRO A 313 10.93 -8.57 4.87
CA PRO A 313 12.33 -8.48 5.30
C PRO A 313 13.09 -7.35 4.59
N TYR A 314 12.53 -6.15 4.49
CA TYR A 314 13.07 -5.05 3.71
C TYR A 314 14.11 -4.27 4.50
N GLY A 315 15.38 -4.26 4.05
CA GLY A 315 16.50 -3.64 4.75
C GLY A 315 16.87 -2.22 4.29
N ALA A 316 16.03 -1.54 3.51
CA ALA A 316 16.40 -0.21 3.02
C ALA A 316 15.86 0.91 3.92
N GLU A 317 16.73 1.85 4.31
CA GLU A 317 16.41 3.02 5.16
C GLU A 317 15.21 3.84 4.65
N ARG A 318 14.97 3.83 3.33
CA ARG A 318 13.83 4.56 2.73
C ARG A 318 12.48 4.17 3.32
N TYR A 319 12.32 2.95 3.81
CA TYR A 319 11.05 2.46 4.40
C TYR A 319 10.71 3.13 5.74
N ARG A 320 11.64 3.88 6.34
CA ARG A 320 11.37 4.76 7.48
C ARG A 320 10.68 6.07 7.08
N TYR A 321 10.82 6.47 5.81
CA TYR A 321 10.32 7.76 5.31
C TYR A 321 9.12 7.61 4.37
N HIS A 322 8.87 6.39 3.92
CA HIS A 322 7.75 6.05 3.06
C HIS A 322 6.96 4.92 3.70
N TRP A 323 5.66 5.00 3.66
CA TRP A 323 4.82 3.91 4.12
C TRP A 323 4.97 2.69 3.21
N ALA A 324 5.01 1.51 3.81
CA ALA A 324 5.16 0.24 3.10
C ALA A 324 3.78 -0.31 2.74
N ALA A 325 3.34 -0.13 1.51
CA ALA A 325 2.02 -0.57 1.04
C ALA A 325 1.70 -2.03 1.42
N MET A 326 2.71 -2.93 1.40
CA MET A 326 2.51 -4.33 1.80
C MET A 326 2.17 -4.53 3.27
N LEU A 327 2.61 -3.64 4.18
CA LEU A 327 2.17 -3.70 5.59
C LEU A 327 0.68 -3.37 5.69
N PHE A 328 0.22 -2.34 4.98
CA PHE A 328 -1.19 -1.95 4.95
C PHE A 328 -2.06 -2.91 4.13
N THR A 329 -1.46 -3.64 3.19
CA THR A 329 -2.09 -4.80 2.55
C THR A 329 -2.26 -5.94 3.57
N ALA A 330 -1.25 -6.23 4.39
CA ALA A 330 -1.34 -7.25 5.44
C ALA A 330 -2.48 -6.93 6.42
N ILE A 331 -2.56 -5.68 6.88
CA ILE A 331 -3.65 -5.23 7.76
C ILE A 331 -5.01 -5.39 7.07
N GLY A 332 -5.13 -4.97 5.79
CA GLY A 332 -6.38 -5.07 5.02
C GLY A 332 -6.84 -6.49 4.76
N PHE A 333 -5.91 -7.44 4.71
CA PHE A 333 -6.17 -8.87 4.54
C PHE A 333 -6.16 -9.66 5.85
N TYR A 334 -6.08 -8.97 6.99
CA TYR A 334 -6.02 -9.57 8.34
C TYR A 334 -4.91 -10.62 8.48
N LYS A 335 -3.71 -10.32 7.97
CA LYS A 335 -2.55 -11.21 8.01
C LYS A 335 -1.51 -10.69 9.01
N PRO A 336 -1.14 -11.48 10.03
CA PRO A 336 0.02 -11.18 10.86
C PRO A 336 1.28 -10.99 10.03
N VAL A 337 2.24 -10.22 10.55
CA VAL A 337 3.44 -9.86 9.81
C VAL A 337 4.73 -10.22 10.56
N LEU A 338 5.76 -10.62 9.79
CA LEU A 338 7.14 -10.65 10.25
C LEU A 338 7.90 -9.60 9.43
N ILE A 339 8.30 -8.49 10.06
CA ILE A 339 8.81 -7.30 9.37
C ILE A 339 10.16 -6.83 9.91
N SER A 340 10.99 -6.27 9.04
CA SER A 340 12.24 -5.63 9.47
C SER A 340 11.99 -4.31 10.23
N PRO A 341 12.91 -3.88 11.10
CA PRO A 341 12.76 -2.69 11.94
C PRO A 341 12.72 -1.37 11.15
N GLU A 342 13.06 -1.40 9.86
CA GLU A 342 12.97 -0.23 8.98
C GLU A 342 11.55 0.05 8.49
N ILE A 343 10.64 -0.92 8.58
CA ILE A 343 9.28 -0.78 8.03
C ILE A 343 8.33 -0.27 9.11
N ASN A 344 8.06 1.01 9.07
CA ASN A 344 7.00 1.65 9.85
C ASN A 344 6.84 1.06 11.26
N PRO A 345 7.89 1.13 12.11
CA PRO A 345 7.91 0.50 13.42
C PRO A 345 6.76 0.98 14.32
N GLU A 346 6.27 2.19 14.10
CA GLU A 346 5.16 2.80 14.83
C GLU A 346 3.87 1.96 14.78
N VAL A 347 3.72 1.13 13.73
CA VAL A 347 2.56 0.22 13.63
C VAL A 347 2.67 -0.91 14.66
N LEU A 348 3.84 -1.55 14.78
CA LEU A 348 4.05 -2.63 15.75
C LEU A 348 4.21 -2.12 17.19
N GLU A 349 4.61 -0.86 17.37
CA GLU A 349 4.59 -0.21 18.68
C GLU A 349 3.17 0.03 19.18
N LYS A 350 2.21 0.25 18.26
CA LYS A 350 0.81 0.53 18.59
C LYS A 350 -0.05 -0.74 18.60
N TYR A 351 0.20 -1.69 17.69
CA TYR A 351 -0.63 -2.89 17.48
C TYR A 351 0.21 -4.15 17.52
N SER A 352 -0.22 -5.13 18.29
CA SER A 352 0.39 -6.47 18.32
C SER A 352 -0.07 -7.31 17.12
N ILE A 353 0.29 -6.89 15.90
CA ILE A 353 -0.10 -7.57 14.65
C ILE A 353 0.98 -8.46 14.07
N GLY A 354 2.10 -8.65 14.77
CA GLY A 354 3.22 -9.44 14.27
C GLY A 354 4.49 -9.23 15.08
N GLU A 355 5.63 -9.55 14.47
CA GLU A 355 6.94 -9.46 15.12
C GLU A 355 7.98 -8.78 14.25
N VAL A 356 9.00 -8.22 14.92
CA VAL A 356 10.14 -7.59 14.26
C VAL A 356 11.19 -8.65 13.92
N LEU A 357 11.71 -8.56 12.69
CA LEU A 357 12.74 -9.43 12.12
C LEU A 357 14.07 -8.68 12.04
N ASN A 358 15.03 -9.02 12.89
CA ASN A 358 16.38 -8.51 12.76
C ASN A 358 17.11 -9.18 11.58
N LEU A 359 17.72 -8.39 10.72
CA LEU A 359 18.41 -8.86 9.51
C LEU A 359 19.93 -8.97 9.67
N ASP A 360 20.49 -9.00 10.90
CA ASP A 360 21.93 -8.96 11.14
C ASP A 360 22.64 -10.21 10.60
N ASP A 361 22.17 -11.39 10.94
CA ASP A 361 22.74 -12.65 10.48
C ASP A 361 21.67 -13.72 10.23
N VAL A 362 22.04 -14.75 9.44
CA VAL A 362 21.11 -15.79 9.00
C VAL A 362 20.60 -16.65 10.16
N ASN A 363 21.40 -16.88 11.21
CA ASN A 363 20.97 -17.67 12.36
C ASN A 363 19.97 -16.92 13.22
N THR A 364 20.19 -15.62 13.44
CA THR A 364 19.23 -14.75 14.12
C THR A 364 17.91 -14.72 13.36
N ILE A 365 17.93 -14.54 12.04
CA ILE A 365 16.74 -14.61 11.20
C ILE A 365 16.03 -15.95 11.38
N ALA A 366 16.75 -17.08 11.38
CA ALA A 366 16.17 -18.39 11.55
C ALA A 366 15.47 -18.54 12.92
N GLN A 367 16.10 -18.08 14.01
CA GLN A 367 15.50 -18.09 15.34
C GLN A 367 14.21 -17.27 15.40
N GLU A 368 14.19 -16.08 14.79
CA GLU A 368 13.02 -15.21 14.77
C GLU A 368 11.90 -15.78 13.89
N ILE A 369 12.21 -16.43 12.77
CA ILE A 369 11.23 -17.19 11.98
C ILE A 369 10.61 -18.30 12.83
N SER A 370 11.43 -19.09 13.52
CA SER A 370 10.95 -20.20 14.36
C SER A 370 10.03 -19.70 15.48
N LYS A 371 10.43 -18.63 16.15
CA LYS A 371 9.63 -17.98 17.20
C LYS A 371 8.30 -17.48 16.65
N PHE A 372 8.32 -16.75 15.52
CA PHE A 372 7.11 -16.22 14.88
C PHE A 372 6.14 -17.33 14.46
N VAL A 373 6.63 -18.41 13.84
CA VAL A 373 5.83 -19.59 13.49
C VAL A 373 5.14 -20.19 14.71
N GLY A 374 5.86 -20.34 15.83
CA GLY A 374 5.28 -20.78 17.10
C GLY A 374 4.20 -19.81 17.60
N ASN A 375 4.45 -18.52 17.53
CA ASN A 375 3.54 -17.49 18.01
C ASN A 375 2.29 -17.32 17.14
N LEU A 376 2.32 -17.64 15.83
CA LEU A 376 1.14 -17.60 14.97
C LEU A 376 -0.03 -18.44 15.50
N GLN A 377 0.26 -19.55 16.15
CA GLN A 377 -0.75 -20.41 16.77
C GLN A 377 -1.15 -19.92 18.17
N HIS A 378 -0.18 -19.54 19.00
CA HIS A 378 -0.42 -19.14 20.38
C HIS A 378 -1.05 -17.75 20.53
N HIS A 379 -0.75 -16.81 19.63
CA HIS A 379 -1.22 -15.42 19.67
C HIS A 379 -2.30 -15.12 18.62
N LYS A 380 -2.91 -16.13 18.01
CA LYS A 380 -3.86 -15.97 16.91
C LYS A 380 -4.98 -14.99 17.27
N GLU A 381 -5.57 -15.12 18.44
CA GLU A 381 -6.67 -14.26 18.90
C GLU A 381 -6.21 -12.81 19.09
N ILE A 382 -5.03 -12.60 19.67
CA ILE A 382 -4.43 -11.28 19.86
C ILE A 382 -4.19 -10.63 18.49
N TYR A 383 -3.50 -11.33 17.59
CA TYR A 383 -3.23 -10.82 16.24
C TYR A 383 -4.51 -10.45 15.50
N ASN A 384 -5.55 -11.30 15.57
CA ASN A 384 -6.82 -11.02 14.91
C ASN A 384 -7.51 -9.76 15.45
N GLN A 385 -7.58 -9.60 16.77
CA GLN A 385 -8.19 -8.42 17.38
C GLN A 385 -7.42 -7.14 17.01
N GLU A 386 -6.10 -7.16 17.16
CA GLU A 386 -5.24 -6.03 16.87
C GLU A 386 -5.24 -5.66 15.37
N LEU A 387 -5.36 -6.65 14.46
CA LEU A 387 -5.54 -6.40 13.02
C LEU A 387 -6.89 -5.74 12.72
N VAL A 388 -7.95 -6.08 13.45
CA VAL A 388 -9.26 -5.41 13.31
C VAL A 388 -9.15 -3.94 13.75
N ASP A 389 -8.50 -3.67 14.88
CA ASP A 389 -8.34 -2.31 15.39
C ASP A 389 -7.42 -1.48 14.47
N ALA A 390 -6.32 -2.05 13.98
CA ALA A 390 -5.46 -1.42 13.00
C ALA A 390 -6.20 -1.13 11.67
N ASN A 391 -7.01 -2.08 11.18
CA ASN A 391 -7.80 -1.90 9.95
C ASN A 391 -8.79 -0.74 10.08
N LYS A 392 -9.40 -0.56 11.26
CA LYS A 392 -10.31 0.55 11.54
C LYS A 392 -9.59 1.90 11.51
N ASP A 393 -8.43 2.00 12.15
CA ASP A 393 -7.67 3.24 12.23
C ASP A 393 -7.05 3.64 10.88
N TYR A 394 -6.67 2.67 10.07
CA TYR A 394 -6.14 2.87 8.71
C TYR A 394 -7.21 2.72 7.62
N SER A 395 -8.49 2.86 7.97
CA SER A 395 -9.60 2.71 7.02
C SER A 395 -9.61 3.81 5.95
N HIS A 396 -10.25 3.52 4.83
CA HIS A 396 -10.48 4.51 3.77
C HIS A 396 -11.29 5.70 4.29
N HIS A 397 -12.21 5.44 5.24
CA HIS A 397 -12.98 6.50 5.90
C HIS A 397 -12.09 7.47 6.66
N ALA A 398 -11.16 6.96 7.48
CA ALA A 398 -10.21 7.78 8.23
C ALA A 398 -9.31 8.61 7.29
N LEU A 399 -8.87 8.03 6.16
CA LEU A 399 -8.09 8.75 5.16
C LEU A 399 -8.88 9.95 4.62
N ILE A 400 -10.09 9.74 4.09
CA ILE A 400 -10.89 10.82 3.49
C ILE A 400 -11.25 11.87 4.54
N ALA A 401 -11.67 11.45 5.75
CA ALA A 401 -11.96 12.37 6.83
C ALA A 401 -10.75 13.27 7.20
N SER A 402 -9.55 12.74 7.15
CA SER A 402 -8.32 13.51 7.41
C SER A 402 -7.95 14.48 6.28
N ILE A 403 -8.43 14.26 5.06
CA ILE A 403 -8.17 15.15 3.92
C ILE A 403 -9.20 16.28 3.87
N ILE A 404 -10.51 15.98 3.85
CA ILE A 404 -11.56 16.95 3.48
C ILE A 404 -12.41 17.48 4.65
N ASN A 405 -12.35 16.91 5.85
CA ASN A 405 -13.07 17.41 7.03
C ASN A 405 -12.16 18.33 7.88
N VAL A 406 -11.72 19.42 7.32
CA VAL A 406 -10.80 20.40 7.97
C VAL A 406 -11.56 21.59 8.50
#